data_f456c1c48564346faad04760d280644f
#
_entry.id   f456c1c48564346faad04760d280644f
#
_cell.length_a   1.000
_cell.length_b   1.000
_cell.length_c   1.000
_cell.angle_alpha   90.00
_cell.angle_beta   90.00
_cell.angle_gamma   90.00
#
_symmetry.space_group_name_H-M   'P 1'
#
loop_
_entity.id
_entity.type
_entity.pdbx_description
1 polymer ?
#
loop_
_entity_poly.entity_id
_entity_poly.type
_entity_poly.pdbx_seq_one_letter_code
_entity_poly.pdbx_strand_id
1 'polypeptide(L)'
;FRLRMRDTVEMCSIGRRKLGVFLSGGLDSSMIAYELQQIKGHVNTFTNRMNPNVKSDEDFNSDANVALAFAQQKKFNHTEVICTPEIFMNAWEDSVYYMEQPVYNPSNAMYCHTNKFLSEKGIVVTMAGDMGDEILGGYPKYWKMRNKDWLRKQLNKKYIETWDDVLQLWLQRIKRPITSIIPNPIDDKVLLEEFKNSYPEELFNPLDPIGSHMALDCVAQVPEEMFNRNDKYGMAYSMEGRFPLATKKFMRYCLGMHTDIKIGVKKTSTKILAKKAYQGILPEGITKKAKTGWTVPIGLWLSNNVNQSLSKFYTDSMGRGSVVPASAKSGKGMVPVWQLQSWKQKFNMEF
;
A
#
# COMPACT_ATOMS: atom_id res chain seq x y z
N PHE A 1 14.80 18.66 3.14
CA PHE A 1 14.10 17.42 2.76
C PHE A 1 14.84 16.66 1.67
N ARG A 2 15.10 17.26 0.49
CA ARG A 2 15.74 16.56 -0.64
C ARG A 2 17.10 15.96 -0.33
N LEU A 3 17.98 16.67 0.38
CA LEU A 3 19.28 16.11 0.78
C LEU A 3 19.11 14.83 1.60
N ARG A 4 18.18 14.83 2.58
CA ARG A 4 17.88 13.63 3.37
C ARG A 4 17.28 12.50 2.53
N MET A 5 16.45 12.86 1.56
CA MET A 5 15.89 11.88 0.61
C MET A 5 16.98 11.25 -0.26
N ARG A 6 17.92 12.05 -0.75
CA ARG A 6 19.08 11.56 -1.52
C ARG A 6 19.96 10.66 -0.66
N ASP A 7 20.33 11.08 0.56
CA ASP A 7 21.16 10.30 1.48
C ASP A 7 20.58 8.89 1.70
N THR A 8 19.26 8.80 1.89
CA THR A 8 18.61 7.52 2.17
C THR A 8 18.49 6.64 0.92
N VAL A 9 18.26 7.23 -0.27
CA VAL A 9 18.29 6.49 -1.54
C VAL A 9 19.70 6.00 -1.85
N GLU A 10 20.72 6.82 -1.63
CA GLU A 10 22.12 6.44 -1.81
C GLU A 10 22.48 5.26 -0.90
N MET A 11 22.17 5.32 0.39
CA MET A 11 22.40 4.24 1.34
C MET A 11 21.70 2.94 0.90
N CYS A 12 20.45 3.01 0.46
CA CYS A 12 19.71 1.85 -0.04
C CYS A 12 20.20 1.37 -1.42
N SER A 13 20.99 2.16 -2.16
CA SER A 13 21.52 1.81 -3.48
C SER A 13 22.87 1.08 -3.44
N ILE A 14 23.45 0.93 -2.25
CA ILE A 14 24.76 0.27 -2.08
C ILE A 14 24.62 -1.21 -2.43
N GLY A 15 25.50 -1.69 -3.30
CA GLY A 15 25.56 -3.10 -3.70
C GLY A 15 25.99 -3.27 -5.15
N ARG A 16 26.28 -4.53 -5.50
CA ARG A 16 26.77 -4.92 -6.85
C ARG A 16 25.68 -5.56 -7.70
N ARG A 17 24.57 -5.92 -7.10
CA ARG A 17 23.47 -6.61 -7.78
C ARG A 17 22.61 -5.64 -8.59
N LYS A 18 21.95 -6.15 -9.65
CA LYS A 18 21.03 -5.37 -10.46
C LYS A 18 19.84 -4.92 -9.64
N LEU A 19 19.65 -3.63 -9.58
CA LEU A 19 18.64 -2.95 -8.78
C LEU A 19 17.57 -2.34 -9.67
N GLY A 20 16.32 -2.36 -9.22
CA GLY A 20 15.20 -1.70 -9.86
C GLY A 20 14.27 -0.98 -8.89
N VAL A 21 13.44 -0.10 -9.40
CA VAL A 21 12.49 0.69 -8.62
C VAL A 21 11.06 0.36 -9.06
N PHE A 22 10.19 0.03 -8.11
CA PHE A 22 8.74 -0.01 -8.35
C PHE A 22 8.23 1.41 -8.57
N LEU A 23 7.95 1.76 -9.82
CA LEU A 23 7.49 3.07 -10.23
C LEU A 23 5.97 3.06 -10.38
N SER A 24 5.25 3.49 -9.34
CA SER A 24 3.78 3.46 -9.31
C SER A 24 3.11 4.69 -9.95
N GLY A 25 3.87 5.63 -10.51
CA GLY A 25 3.32 6.93 -10.95
C GLY A 25 2.94 7.87 -9.80
N GLY A 26 3.13 7.46 -8.55
CA GLY A 26 2.95 8.28 -7.36
C GLY A 26 4.20 9.06 -6.98
N LEU A 27 4.05 10.04 -6.07
CA LEU A 27 5.12 10.93 -5.65
C LEU A 27 6.31 10.18 -5.03
N ASP A 28 6.06 9.22 -4.15
CA ASP A 28 7.10 8.54 -3.36
C ASP A 28 8.06 7.75 -4.24
N SER A 29 7.52 6.88 -5.09
CA SER A 29 8.31 6.09 -6.04
C SER A 29 9.04 6.96 -7.06
N SER A 30 8.42 8.08 -7.47
CA SER A 30 9.04 9.02 -8.41
C SER A 30 10.19 9.80 -7.80
N MET A 31 10.10 10.17 -6.50
CA MET A 31 11.22 10.76 -5.76
C MET A 31 12.40 9.79 -5.69
N ILE A 32 12.14 8.51 -5.35
CA ILE A 32 13.17 7.46 -5.29
C ILE A 32 13.85 7.29 -6.65
N ALA A 33 13.06 7.11 -7.71
CA ALA A 33 13.60 6.89 -9.05
C ALA A 33 14.43 8.09 -9.54
N TYR A 34 13.95 9.32 -9.26
CA TYR A 34 14.68 10.54 -9.61
C TYR A 34 16.02 10.63 -8.86
N GLU A 35 16.02 10.48 -7.52
CA GLU A 35 17.25 10.58 -6.74
C GLU A 35 18.23 9.44 -7.10
N LEU A 36 17.74 8.24 -7.36
CA LEU A 36 18.57 7.13 -7.80
C LEU A 36 19.24 7.42 -9.16
N GLN A 37 18.53 8.08 -10.10
CA GLN A 37 19.13 8.51 -11.36
C GLN A 37 20.25 9.53 -11.16
N GLN A 38 20.08 10.48 -10.22
CA GLN A 38 21.12 11.45 -9.89
C GLN A 38 22.38 10.79 -9.28
N ILE A 39 22.22 9.63 -8.62
CA ILE A 39 23.30 8.88 -7.96
C ILE A 39 24.00 7.93 -8.94
N LYS A 40 23.21 7.17 -9.73
CA LYS A 40 23.71 6.06 -10.56
C LYS A 40 23.77 6.37 -12.06
N GLY A 41 23.15 7.47 -12.51
CA GLY A 41 23.05 7.84 -13.93
C GLY A 41 22.01 7.06 -14.72
N HIS A 42 21.73 5.80 -14.37
CA HIS A 42 20.73 4.93 -14.98
C HIS A 42 19.84 4.27 -13.95
N VAL A 43 18.58 4.00 -14.30
CA VAL A 43 17.61 3.38 -13.41
C VAL A 43 16.75 2.37 -14.18
N ASN A 44 16.63 1.15 -13.63
CA ASN A 44 15.60 0.22 -14.07
C ASN A 44 14.33 0.51 -13.25
N THR A 45 13.21 0.64 -13.91
CA THR A 45 11.91 0.91 -13.26
C THR A 45 10.86 -0.07 -13.74
N PHE A 46 9.89 -0.39 -12.89
CA PHE A 46 8.81 -1.33 -13.19
C PHE A 46 7.49 -0.76 -12.75
N THR A 47 6.44 -1.03 -13.52
CA THR A 47 5.05 -0.78 -13.12
C THR A 47 4.16 -1.93 -13.54
N ASN A 48 3.11 -2.20 -12.77
CA ASN A 48 2.10 -3.15 -13.16
C ASN A 48 1.08 -2.47 -14.05
N ARG A 49 0.74 -3.11 -15.18
CA ARG A 49 -0.30 -2.68 -16.09
C ARG A 49 -1.39 -3.72 -16.18
N MET A 50 -2.63 -3.31 -15.94
CA MET A 50 -3.78 -4.18 -16.11
C MET A 50 -4.00 -4.47 -17.60
N ASN A 51 -4.56 -5.64 -17.90
CA ASN A 51 -4.90 -6.04 -19.26
C ASN A 51 -5.63 -4.90 -20.00
N PRO A 52 -5.07 -4.37 -21.10
CA PRO A 52 -5.64 -3.23 -21.81
C PRO A 52 -7.02 -3.53 -22.45
N ASN A 53 -7.40 -4.82 -22.57
CA ASN A 53 -8.68 -5.24 -23.14
C ASN A 53 -9.85 -5.21 -22.12
N VAL A 54 -9.59 -4.87 -20.86
CA VAL A 54 -10.64 -4.71 -19.84
C VAL A 54 -11.34 -3.38 -20.07
N LYS A 55 -12.59 -3.42 -20.56
CA LYS A 55 -13.44 -2.23 -20.68
C LYS A 55 -14.02 -1.88 -19.31
N SER A 56 -13.81 -0.67 -18.86
CA SER A 56 -14.34 -0.13 -17.61
C SER A 56 -14.39 1.38 -17.68
N ASP A 57 -15.35 1.98 -16.99
CA ASP A 57 -15.38 3.42 -16.74
C ASP A 57 -14.27 3.84 -15.74
N GLU A 58 -13.74 2.88 -14.97
CA GLU A 58 -12.57 3.11 -14.11
C GLU A 58 -11.28 2.94 -14.92
N ASP A 59 -10.39 3.94 -14.88
CA ASP A 59 -9.05 3.86 -15.46
C ASP A 59 -8.08 3.16 -14.49
N PHE A 60 -8.03 1.84 -14.54
CA PHE A 60 -7.09 1.03 -13.75
C PHE A 60 -5.62 1.26 -14.11
N ASN A 61 -5.35 1.87 -15.25
CA ASN A 61 -3.99 2.13 -15.75
C ASN A 61 -3.55 3.59 -15.60
N SER A 62 -4.34 4.46 -14.98
CA SER A 62 -3.97 5.88 -14.82
C SER A 62 -2.61 6.07 -14.16
N ASP A 63 -2.31 5.25 -13.16
CA ASP A 63 -1.02 5.27 -12.46
C ASP A 63 0.11 4.74 -13.35
N ALA A 64 -0.13 3.65 -14.08
CA ALA A 64 0.83 3.09 -15.03
C ALA A 64 1.14 4.06 -16.19
N ASN A 65 0.13 4.79 -16.68
CA ASN A 65 0.32 5.81 -17.72
C ASN A 65 1.21 6.96 -17.24
N VAL A 66 1.02 7.43 -15.99
CA VAL A 66 1.87 8.46 -15.37
C VAL A 66 3.30 7.94 -15.19
N ALA A 67 3.45 6.68 -14.73
CA ALA A 67 4.76 6.05 -14.56
C ALA A 67 5.50 5.93 -15.88
N LEU A 68 4.83 5.47 -16.93
CA LEU A 68 5.40 5.35 -18.28
C LEU A 68 5.84 6.72 -18.83
N ALA A 69 4.97 7.72 -18.76
CA ALA A 69 5.29 9.07 -19.23
C ALA A 69 6.51 9.67 -18.50
N PHE A 70 6.58 9.49 -17.18
CA PHE A 70 7.72 9.93 -16.37
C PHE A 70 8.99 9.16 -16.71
N ALA A 71 8.90 7.84 -16.90
CA ALA A 71 10.03 7.01 -17.29
C ALA A 71 10.60 7.41 -18.67
N GLN A 72 9.73 7.69 -19.63
CA GLN A 72 10.12 8.19 -20.97
C GLN A 72 10.81 9.56 -20.87
N GLN A 73 10.23 10.51 -20.12
CA GLN A 73 10.80 11.83 -19.92
C GLN A 73 12.21 11.78 -19.30
N LYS A 74 12.43 10.86 -18.34
CA LYS A 74 13.71 10.70 -17.64
C LYS A 74 14.63 9.66 -18.28
N LYS A 75 14.20 9.03 -19.37
CA LYS A 75 14.94 7.97 -20.08
C LYS A 75 15.32 6.80 -19.16
N PHE A 76 14.40 6.40 -18.26
CA PHE A 76 14.58 5.19 -17.46
C PHE A 76 14.47 3.94 -18.34
N ASN A 77 15.17 2.88 -17.97
CA ASN A 77 14.93 1.55 -18.52
C ASN A 77 13.67 0.97 -17.87
N HIS A 78 12.50 1.25 -18.46
CA HIS A 78 11.20 0.96 -17.91
C HIS A 78 10.60 -0.31 -18.48
N THR A 79 10.04 -1.14 -17.59
CA THR A 79 9.33 -2.37 -17.97
C THR A 79 7.93 -2.36 -17.34
N GLU A 80 6.92 -2.59 -18.19
CA GLU A 80 5.55 -2.81 -17.73
C GLU A 80 5.32 -4.31 -17.51
N VAL A 81 4.90 -4.68 -16.30
CA VAL A 81 4.52 -6.04 -15.94
C VAL A 81 3.02 -6.19 -16.18
N ILE A 82 2.66 -6.94 -17.20
CA ILE A 82 1.25 -7.09 -17.60
C ILE A 82 0.52 -8.01 -16.61
N CYS A 83 -0.66 -7.57 -16.18
CA CYS A 83 -1.54 -8.28 -15.29
C CYS A 83 -2.83 -8.68 -16.02
N THR A 84 -3.05 -9.97 -16.22
CA THR A 84 -4.27 -10.55 -16.80
C THR A 84 -5.02 -11.38 -15.76
N PRO A 85 -6.31 -11.70 -15.99
CA PRO A 85 -7.03 -12.63 -15.13
C PRO A 85 -6.34 -13.99 -14.98
N GLU A 86 -5.73 -14.52 -16.06
CA GLU A 86 -5.02 -15.80 -16.06
C GLU A 86 -3.76 -15.74 -15.21
N ILE A 87 -2.98 -14.66 -15.35
CA ILE A 87 -1.81 -14.41 -14.53
C ILE A 87 -2.22 -14.28 -13.05
N PHE A 88 -3.32 -13.58 -12.79
CA PHE A 88 -3.86 -13.44 -11.44
C PHE A 88 -4.21 -14.79 -10.82
N MET A 89 -4.94 -15.66 -11.54
CA MET A 89 -5.29 -17.00 -11.08
C MET A 89 -4.06 -17.84 -10.75
N ASN A 90 -3.09 -17.85 -11.67
CA ASN A 90 -1.86 -18.64 -11.51
C ASN A 90 -1.02 -18.17 -10.31
N ALA A 91 -1.03 -16.88 -10.02
CA ALA A 91 -0.31 -16.31 -8.90
C ALA A 91 -1.09 -16.34 -7.56
N TRP A 92 -2.38 -16.63 -7.58
CA TRP A 92 -3.23 -16.59 -6.40
C TRP A 92 -2.82 -17.60 -5.34
N GLU A 93 -2.69 -18.86 -5.72
CA GLU A 93 -2.32 -19.93 -4.79
C GLU A 93 -0.93 -19.73 -4.22
N ASP A 94 0.04 -19.34 -5.05
CA ASP A 94 1.39 -19.02 -4.60
C ASP A 94 1.37 -17.85 -3.61
N SER A 95 0.55 -16.82 -3.87
CA SER A 95 0.44 -15.67 -2.97
C SER A 95 -0.15 -16.05 -1.61
N VAL A 96 -1.13 -16.94 -1.57
CA VAL A 96 -1.69 -17.46 -0.30
C VAL A 96 -0.67 -18.32 0.43
N TYR A 97 0.05 -19.18 -0.29
CA TYR A 97 1.07 -20.05 0.28
C TYR A 97 2.20 -19.25 0.93
N TYR A 98 2.82 -18.33 0.19
CA TYR A 98 3.97 -17.57 0.71
C TYR A 98 3.60 -16.60 1.83
N MET A 99 2.36 -16.09 1.85
CA MET A 99 1.92 -15.24 2.97
C MET A 99 1.68 -16.01 4.26
N GLU A 100 1.34 -17.31 4.20
CA GLU A 100 1.06 -18.17 5.36
C GLU A 100 -0.10 -17.68 6.25
N GLN A 101 -0.80 -16.65 5.83
CA GLN A 101 -1.92 -16.04 6.55
C GLN A 101 -2.96 -15.45 5.59
N PRO A 102 -4.23 -15.36 5.98
CA PRO A 102 -5.29 -14.84 5.13
C PRO A 102 -5.23 -13.30 5.06
N VAL A 103 -4.29 -12.76 4.28
CA VAL A 103 -4.13 -11.31 4.14
C VAL A 103 -5.15 -10.75 3.15
N TYR A 104 -5.95 -9.82 3.63
CA TYR A 104 -6.96 -9.12 2.87
C TYR A 104 -6.37 -8.08 1.91
N ASN A 105 -5.79 -8.53 0.80
CA ASN A 105 -5.36 -7.62 -0.26
C ASN A 105 -5.32 -8.34 -1.61
N PRO A 106 -6.23 -8.03 -2.56
CA PRO A 106 -6.24 -8.68 -3.88
C PRO A 106 -4.97 -8.40 -4.69
N SER A 107 -4.21 -7.36 -4.33
CA SER A 107 -2.95 -7.06 -4.99
C SER A 107 -1.85 -8.07 -4.70
N ASN A 108 -2.01 -8.93 -3.69
CA ASN A 108 -0.99 -9.89 -3.27
C ASN A 108 -0.58 -10.85 -4.39
N ALA A 109 -1.54 -11.38 -5.16
CA ALA A 109 -1.24 -12.23 -6.31
C ALA A 109 -0.38 -11.50 -7.35
N MET A 110 -0.66 -10.21 -7.59
CA MET A 110 0.13 -9.42 -8.54
C MET A 110 1.51 -9.05 -7.99
N TYR A 111 1.65 -8.83 -6.68
CA TYR A 111 2.97 -8.67 -6.05
C TYR A 111 3.82 -9.94 -6.19
N CYS A 112 3.21 -11.10 -5.92
CA CYS A 112 3.85 -12.40 -6.07
C CYS A 112 4.33 -12.60 -7.52
N HIS A 113 3.44 -12.42 -8.51
CA HIS A 113 3.77 -12.49 -9.93
C HIS A 113 4.88 -11.51 -10.32
N THR A 114 4.80 -10.26 -9.87
CA THR A 114 5.79 -9.24 -10.22
C THR A 114 7.19 -9.59 -9.72
N ASN A 115 7.30 -10.08 -8.48
CA ASN A 115 8.60 -10.52 -7.96
C ASN A 115 9.16 -11.71 -8.75
N LYS A 116 8.32 -12.69 -9.10
CA LYS A 116 8.71 -13.80 -9.98
C LYS A 116 9.26 -13.28 -11.32
N PHE A 117 8.50 -12.43 -11.99
CA PHE A 117 8.87 -11.84 -13.27
C PHE A 117 10.20 -11.07 -13.20
N LEU A 118 10.40 -10.26 -12.16
CA LEU A 118 11.62 -9.47 -11.99
C LEU A 118 12.84 -10.35 -11.70
N SER A 119 12.68 -11.38 -10.87
CA SER A 119 13.73 -12.37 -10.62
C SER A 119 14.18 -13.06 -11.90
N GLU A 120 13.25 -13.49 -12.76
CA GLU A 120 13.52 -14.06 -14.08
C GLU A 120 14.28 -13.10 -15.02
N LYS A 121 14.13 -11.78 -14.83
CA LYS A 121 14.89 -10.72 -15.53
C LYS A 121 16.25 -10.41 -14.87
N GLY A 122 16.62 -11.16 -13.84
CA GLY A 122 17.85 -10.98 -13.09
C GLY A 122 17.90 -9.75 -12.19
N ILE A 123 16.73 -9.13 -11.89
CA ILE A 123 16.61 -8.12 -10.86
C ILE A 123 16.50 -8.84 -9.53
N VAL A 124 17.42 -8.58 -8.63
CA VAL A 124 17.46 -9.23 -7.31
C VAL A 124 17.37 -8.25 -6.15
N VAL A 125 17.40 -6.95 -6.42
CA VAL A 125 17.17 -5.89 -5.43
C VAL A 125 16.12 -4.93 -5.96
N THR A 126 15.14 -4.60 -5.15
CA THR A 126 14.11 -3.63 -5.51
C THR A 126 14.03 -2.51 -4.50
N MET A 127 13.65 -1.30 -4.96
CA MET A 127 13.27 -0.19 -4.11
C MET A 127 11.80 0.12 -4.31
N ALA A 128 11.09 0.41 -3.20
CA ALA A 128 9.69 0.81 -3.22
C ALA A 128 9.44 2.04 -2.33
N GLY A 129 8.31 2.73 -2.61
CA GLY A 129 7.90 3.93 -1.90
C GLY A 129 7.07 3.69 -0.64
N ASP A 130 7.07 2.46 -0.13
CA ASP A 130 6.35 2.09 1.09
C ASP A 130 6.79 2.94 2.28
N MET A 131 5.93 3.16 3.25
CA MET A 131 6.06 4.09 4.39
C MET A 131 5.88 5.57 4.01
N GLY A 132 5.94 5.94 2.72
CA GLY A 132 5.85 7.35 2.32
C GLY A 132 4.52 8.01 2.67
N ASP A 133 3.42 7.29 2.56
CA ASP A 133 2.09 7.80 2.91
C ASP A 133 1.94 8.01 4.41
N GLU A 134 2.51 7.13 5.21
CA GLU A 134 2.45 7.16 6.67
C GLU A 134 3.27 8.32 7.25
N ILE A 135 4.51 8.48 6.83
CA ILE A 135 5.40 9.52 7.41
C ILE A 135 5.17 10.91 6.83
N LEU A 136 4.60 11.03 5.62
CA LEU A 136 4.38 12.31 4.92
C LEU A 136 2.91 12.73 4.85
N GLY A 137 1.99 11.89 5.33
CA GLY A 137 0.56 12.18 5.38
C GLY A 137 -0.13 12.08 4.02
N GLY A 138 0.06 10.98 3.29
CA GLY A 138 -0.50 10.80 1.95
C GLY A 138 -1.95 10.31 1.92
N TYR A 139 -2.39 9.55 2.91
CA TYR A 139 -3.72 8.95 2.91
C TYR A 139 -4.86 9.94 3.14
N PRO A 140 -6.02 9.69 2.52
CA PRO A 140 -7.21 10.51 2.74
C PRO A 140 -7.65 10.62 4.21
N LYS A 141 -7.38 9.60 5.04
CA LYS A 141 -7.72 9.61 6.46
C LYS A 141 -7.05 10.77 7.21
N TYR A 142 -5.79 11.08 6.91
CA TYR A 142 -5.04 12.10 7.63
C TYR A 142 -5.58 13.53 7.38
N TRP A 143 -5.85 13.90 6.12
CA TRP A 143 -6.44 15.22 5.86
C TRP A 143 -7.88 15.32 6.38
N LYS A 144 -8.65 14.20 6.42
CA LYS A 144 -9.97 14.16 7.04
C LYS A 144 -9.90 14.38 8.55
N MET A 145 -8.93 13.74 9.22
CA MET A 145 -8.66 13.99 10.64
C MET A 145 -8.24 15.43 10.87
N ARG A 146 -7.36 15.97 10.04
CA ARG A 146 -6.93 17.37 10.10
C ARG A 146 -8.06 18.35 9.89
N ASN A 147 -8.96 18.09 8.96
CA ASN A 147 -10.16 18.91 8.73
C ASN A 147 -11.11 18.87 9.94
N LYS A 148 -11.36 17.69 10.52
CA LYS A 148 -12.19 17.54 11.71
C LYS A 148 -11.57 18.25 12.93
N ASP A 149 -10.27 18.12 13.13
CA ASP A 149 -9.54 18.80 14.20
C ASP A 149 -9.66 20.31 14.05
N TRP A 150 -9.46 20.83 12.84
CA TRP A 150 -9.62 22.26 12.53
C TRP A 150 -11.04 22.75 12.83
N LEU A 151 -12.09 22.03 12.38
CA LEU A 151 -13.47 22.37 12.64
C LEU A 151 -13.80 22.38 14.14
N ARG A 152 -13.31 21.39 14.90
CA ARG A 152 -13.54 21.33 16.35
C ARG A 152 -12.83 22.44 17.11
N LYS A 153 -11.65 22.82 16.69
CA LYS A 153 -10.92 23.96 17.25
C LYS A 153 -11.68 25.28 17.11
N GLN A 154 -12.47 25.47 16.02
CA GLN A 154 -13.36 26.63 15.89
C GLN A 154 -14.47 26.65 16.97
N LEU A 155 -14.77 25.50 17.56
CA LEU A 155 -15.78 25.34 18.62
C LEU A 155 -15.15 25.17 20.01
N ASN A 156 -13.88 25.50 20.17
CA ASN A 156 -13.09 25.27 21.39
C ASN A 156 -13.13 23.81 21.90
N LYS A 157 -13.17 22.84 20.98
CA LYS A 157 -13.17 21.41 21.26
C LYS A 157 -11.97 20.75 20.63
N LYS A 158 -11.44 19.69 21.26
CA LYS A 158 -10.43 18.82 20.68
C LYS A 158 -11.07 17.67 19.89
N TYR A 159 -10.35 17.11 18.93
CA TYR A 159 -10.81 15.95 18.15
C TYR A 159 -10.24 14.64 18.71
N ILE A 160 -9.00 14.67 19.12
CA ILE A 160 -8.28 13.55 19.73
C ILE A 160 -7.60 14.12 20.97
N GLU A 161 -7.88 13.55 22.14
CA GLU A 161 -7.39 14.06 23.42
C GLU A 161 -6.45 13.08 24.10
N THR A 162 -6.62 11.79 23.85
CA THR A 162 -5.93 10.70 24.53
C THR A 162 -5.34 9.71 23.53
N TRP A 163 -4.45 8.84 24.03
CA TRP A 163 -3.98 7.68 23.28
C TRP A 163 -5.12 6.73 22.92
N ASP A 164 -6.07 6.52 23.82
CA ASP A 164 -7.25 5.71 23.56
C ASP A 164 -8.06 6.20 22.35
N ASP A 165 -8.22 7.50 22.18
CA ASP A 165 -8.89 8.06 20.99
C ASP A 165 -8.15 7.68 19.71
N VAL A 166 -6.82 7.68 19.71
CA VAL A 166 -6.00 7.27 18.57
C VAL A 166 -6.21 5.81 18.26
N LEU A 167 -6.15 4.95 19.27
CA LEU A 167 -6.34 3.51 19.14
C LEU A 167 -7.74 3.15 18.67
N GLN A 168 -8.77 3.81 19.21
CA GLN A 168 -10.18 3.62 18.80
C GLN A 168 -10.40 4.01 17.34
N LEU A 169 -9.84 5.14 16.88
CA LEU A 169 -9.91 5.55 15.49
C LEU A 169 -9.22 4.55 14.55
N TRP A 170 -8.13 3.97 15.01
CA TRP A 170 -7.39 2.95 14.26
C TRP A 170 -8.17 1.63 14.22
N LEU A 171 -8.72 1.18 15.35
CA LEU A 171 -9.55 -0.01 15.48
C LEU A 171 -10.80 0.05 14.59
N GLN A 172 -11.52 1.17 14.58
CA GLN A 172 -12.69 1.36 13.72
C GLN A 172 -12.38 1.16 12.22
N ARG A 173 -11.16 1.41 11.83
CA ARG A 173 -10.71 1.24 10.44
C ARG A 173 -10.49 -0.23 10.08
N ILE A 174 -9.87 -1.01 10.94
CA ILE A 174 -9.58 -2.42 10.67
C ILE A 174 -10.80 -3.32 10.80
N LYS A 175 -11.77 -2.95 11.63
CA LYS A 175 -12.99 -3.73 11.85
C LYS A 175 -13.89 -3.87 10.62
N ARG A 176 -14.00 -2.84 9.81
CA ARG A 176 -14.96 -2.79 8.70
C ARG A 176 -14.89 -3.95 7.72
N PRO A 177 -13.71 -4.50 7.37
CA PRO A 177 -13.63 -5.68 6.52
C PRO A 177 -13.96 -7.00 7.24
N ILE A 178 -13.66 -7.10 8.54
CA ILE A 178 -13.69 -8.35 9.30
C ILE A 178 -15.10 -8.65 9.80
N THR A 179 -15.84 -7.66 10.27
CA THR A 179 -17.18 -7.85 10.87
C THR A 179 -18.24 -8.39 9.92
N SER A 180 -18.01 -8.28 8.61
CA SER A 180 -18.90 -8.87 7.59
C SER A 180 -18.63 -10.37 7.33
N ILE A 181 -17.54 -10.90 7.85
CA ILE A 181 -17.04 -12.25 7.53
C ILE A 181 -17.09 -13.17 8.75
N ILE A 182 -16.86 -12.64 9.95
CA ILE A 182 -16.80 -13.42 11.18
C ILE A 182 -18.15 -13.32 11.92
N PRO A 183 -18.85 -14.45 12.17
CA PRO A 183 -20.17 -14.45 12.81
C PRO A 183 -20.19 -13.86 14.23
N ASN A 184 -19.11 -14.03 14.98
CA ASN A 184 -18.96 -13.52 16.34
C ASN A 184 -17.70 -12.67 16.44
N PRO A 185 -17.78 -11.38 16.12
CA PRO A 185 -16.61 -10.49 16.21
C PRO A 185 -16.15 -10.37 17.67
N ILE A 186 -14.85 -10.31 17.87
CA ILE A 186 -14.25 -10.03 19.20
C ILE A 186 -14.75 -8.68 19.70
N ASP A 187 -15.05 -8.59 21.00
CA ASP A 187 -15.49 -7.35 21.65
C ASP A 187 -14.44 -6.24 21.45
N ASP A 188 -14.93 -5.04 21.17
CA ASP A 188 -14.10 -3.83 20.96
C ASP A 188 -13.24 -3.52 22.18
N LYS A 189 -13.73 -3.78 23.37
CA LYS A 189 -12.97 -3.56 24.60
C LYS A 189 -11.78 -4.50 24.70
N VAL A 190 -11.97 -5.78 24.36
CA VAL A 190 -10.89 -6.77 24.35
C VAL A 190 -9.84 -6.37 23.31
N LEU A 191 -10.25 -6.01 22.08
CA LEU A 191 -9.31 -5.57 21.04
C LEU A 191 -8.58 -4.28 21.44
N LEU A 192 -9.27 -3.34 22.10
CA LEU A 192 -8.65 -2.10 22.55
C LEU A 192 -7.57 -2.36 23.63
N GLU A 193 -7.85 -3.24 24.58
CA GLU A 193 -6.87 -3.63 25.61
C GLU A 193 -5.66 -4.35 25.00
N GLU A 194 -5.86 -5.26 24.02
CA GLU A 194 -4.76 -5.88 23.31
C GLU A 194 -3.91 -4.86 22.56
N PHE A 195 -4.53 -3.83 21.96
CA PHE A 195 -3.78 -2.76 21.29
C PHE A 195 -3.02 -1.87 22.27
N LYS A 196 -3.58 -1.57 23.45
CA LYS A 196 -2.85 -0.85 24.51
C LYS A 196 -1.62 -1.62 24.96
N ASN A 197 -1.74 -2.93 25.11
CA ASN A 197 -0.61 -3.79 25.48
C ASN A 197 0.45 -3.88 24.37
N SER A 198 0.04 -3.79 23.10
CA SER A 198 0.92 -3.93 21.94
C SER A 198 1.59 -2.63 21.51
N TYR A 199 0.95 -1.47 21.73
CA TYR A 199 1.43 -0.18 21.26
C TYR A 199 1.53 0.82 22.42
N PRO A 200 2.76 1.24 22.76
CA PRO A 200 3.01 2.03 23.95
C PRO A 200 2.47 3.46 23.87
N GLU A 201 1.98 4.00 24.99
CA GLU A 201 1.43 5.35 25.09
C GLU A 201 2.46 6.46 24.79
N GLU A 202 3.75 6.16 24.89
CA GLU A 202 4.84 7.07 24.52
C GLU A 202 4.81 7.49 23.03
N LEU A 203 4.05 6.78 22.19
CA LEU A 203 3.75 7.22 20.82
C LEU A 203 2.79 8.42 20.77
N PHE A 204 2.08 8.71 21.86
CA PHE A 204 1.13 9.81 21.92
C PHE A 204 1.82 11.15 22.17
N ASN A 205 1.60 12.08 21.25
CA ASN A 205 1.98 13.47 21.41
C ASN A 205 0.70 14.34 21.46
N PRO A 206 0.32 14.88 22.63
CA PRO A 206 -0.89 15.69 22.78
C PRO A 206 -0.85 17.01 21.99
N LEU A 207 0.34 17.46 21.55
CA LEU A 207 0.49 18.63 20.69
C LEU A 207 0.30 18.29 19.20
N ASP A 208 0.47 17.03 18.82
CA ASP A 208 0.27 16.52 17.46
C ASP A 208 -0.40 15.13 17.45
N PRO A 209 -1.68 15.01 17.84
CA PRO A 209 -2.37 13.72 17.92
C PRO A 209 -2.51 13.02 16.56
N ILE A 210 -2.55 13.79 15.47
CA ILE A 210 -2.59 13.23 14.12
C ILE A 210 -1.22 12.62 13.77
N GLY A 211 -0.13 13.26 14.19
CA GLY A 211 1.23 12.70 14.12
C GLY A 211 1.35 11.40 14.89
N SER A 212 0.71 11.29 16.05
CA SER A 212 0.63 10.05 16.83
C SER A 212 -0.08 8.93 16.08
N HIS A 213 -1.20 9.24 15.41
CA HIS A 213 -1.86 8.25 14.55
C HIS A 213 -0.99 7.83 13.36
N MET A 214 -0.22 8.76 12.77
CA MET A 214 0.74 8.44 11.71
C MET A 214 1.87 7.53 12.22
N ALA A 215 2.37 7.80 13.43
CA ALA A 215 3.38 6.97 14.07
C ALA A 215 2.85 5.54 14.36
N LEU A 216 1.60 5.43 14.82
CA LEU A 216 0.94 4.13 15.00
C LEU A 216 0.84 3.34 13.68
N ASP A 217 0.45 3.98 12.58
CA ASP A 217 0.44 3.31 11.27
C ASP A 217 1.84 2.79 10.88
N CYS A 218 2.89 3.52 11.20
CA CYS A 218 4.27 3.10 10.91
C CYS A 218 4.71 1.85 11.68
N VAL A 219 4.24 1.67 12.91
CA VAL A 219 4.64 0.53 13.76
C VAL A 219 3.64 -0.62 13.75
N ALA A 220 2.39 -0.38 13.33
CA ALA A 220 1.34 -1.40 13.27
C ALA A 220 1.09 -1.88 11.82
N GLN A 221 0.58 -1.02 10.95
CA GLN A 221 0.17 -1.42 9.60
C GLN A 221 1.33 -1.75 8.68
N VAL A 222 2.38 -0.93 8.69
CA VAL A 222 3.47 -1.06 7.71
C VAL A 222 4.27 -2.36 7.89
N PRO A 223 4.70 -2.73 9.10
CA PRO A 223 5.39 -4.01 9.31
C PRO A 223 4.51 -5.21 8.97
N GLU A 224 3.27 -5.23 9.48
CA GLU A 224 2.37 -6.38 9.39
C GLU A 224 1.83 -6.62 7.97
N GLU A 225 1.55 -5.57 7.22
CA GLU A 225 1.01 -5.70 5.87
C GLU A 225 2.07 -5.47 4.80
N MET A 226 2.73 -4.32 4.78
CA MET A 226 3.54 -3.90 3.64
C MET A 226 4.90 -4.60 3.61
N PHE A 227 5.63 -4.56 4.72
CA PHE A 227 6.98 -5.15 4.75
C PHE A 227 6.92 -6.67 4.76
N ASN A 228 6.02 -7.26 5.54
CA ASN A 228 5.80 -8.70 5.55
C ASN A 228 5.49 -9.23 4.14
N ARG A 229 4.57 -8.56 3.41
CA ARG A 229 4.26 -8.90 2.02
C ARG A 229 5.46 -8.75 1.10
N ASN A 230 6.18 -7.62 1.18
CA ASN A 230 7.34 -7.39 0.33
C ASN A 230 8.47 -8.38 0.61
N ASP A 231 8.70 -8.71 1.87
CA ASP A 231 9.71 -9.67 2.28
C ASP A 231 9.35 -11.09 1.82
N LYS A 232 8.17 -11.58 2.17
CA LYS A 232 7.76 -12.96 1.83
C LYS A 232 7.73 -13.21 0.33
N TYR A 233 7.12 -12.31 -0.45
CA TYR A 233 7.11 -12.49 -1.92
C TYR A 233 8.46 -12.20 -2.56
N GLY A 234 9.26 -11.30 -2.00
CA GLY A 234 10.62 -11.06 -2.44
C GLY A 234 11.48 -12.31 -2.21
N MET A 235 11.51 -12.81 -0.98
CA MET A 235 12.32 -13.97 -0.59
C MET A 235 11.90 -15.25 -1.31
N ALA A 236 10.60 -15.43 -1.61
CA ALA A 236 10.12 -16.57 -2.42
C ALA A 236 10.83 -16.68 -3.78
N TYR A 237 11.29 -15.56 -4.31
CA TYR A 237 12.01 -15.48 -5.59
C TYR A 237 13.43 -14.94 -5.46
N SER A 238 14.05 -15.06 -4.27
CA SER A 238 15.42 -14.63 -3.97
C SER A 238 15.70 -13.16 -4.28
N MET A 239 14.73 -12.32 -3.98
CA MET A 239 14.79 -10.87 -4.14
C MET A 239 14.80 -10.14 -2.80
N GLU A 240 15.53 -9.03 -2.72
CA GLU A 240 15.62 -8.16 -1.55
C GLU A 240 14.86 -6.85 -1.80
N GLY A 241 13.86 -6.56 -0.95
CA GLY A 241 13.16 -5.28 -0.93
C GLY A 241 13.89 -4.24 -0.06
N ARG A 242 14.11 -3.05 -0.58
CA ARG A 242 14.68 -1.91 0.15
C ARG A 242 13.73 -0.73 0.14
N PHE A 243 13.58 -0.08 1.30
CA PHE A 243 12.59 0.97 1.53
C PHE A 243 13.27 2.26 2.00
N PRO A 244 13.70 3.13 1.06
CA PRO A 244 14.42 4.37 1.44
C PRO A 244 13.66 5.24 2.43
N LEU A 245 12.32 5.31 2.32
CA LEU A 245 11.47 6.10 3.21
C LEU A 245 11.32 5.51 4.60
N ALA A 246 11.58 4.21 4.76
CA ALA A 246 11.51 3.49 6.03
C ALA A 246 12.85 3.42 6.79
N THR A 247 13.90 4.04 6.27
CA THR A 247 15.17 4.08 7.00
C THR A 247 15.01 4.85 8.31
N LYS A 248 15.55 4.31 9.40
CA LYS A 248 15.42 4.88 10.75
C LYS A 248 15.72 6.38 10.80
N LYS A 249 16.75 6.82 10.06
CA LYS A 249 17.16 8.23 9.99
C LYS A 249 16.10 9.10 9.30
N PHE A 250 15.53 8.63 8.20
CA PHE A 250 14.52 9.37 7.45
C PHE A 250 13.15 9.37 8.15
N MET A 251 12.75 8.22 8.73
CA MET A 251 11.54 8.13 9.55
C MET A 251 11.58 9.12 10.73
N ARG A 252 12.67 9.11 11.51
CA ARG A 252 12.84 10.04 12.63
C ARG A 252 12.77 11.50 12.19
N TYR A 253 13.37 11.82 11.05
CA TYR A 253 13.30 13.17 10.47
C TYR A 253 11.86 13.55 10.10
N CYS A 254 11.13 12.68 9.44
CA CYS A 254 9.76 12.96 8.98
C CYS A 254 8.73 12.94 10.12
N LEU A 255 8.81 11.97 11.04
CA LEU A 255 7.88 11.88 12.18
C LEU A 255 8.14 12.97 13.23
N GLY A 256 9.37 13.45 13.37
CA GLY A 256 9.70 14.57 14.24
C GLY A 256 9.18 15.93 13.77
N MET A 257 8.67 16.03 12.53
CA MET A 257 8.02 17.25 12.03
C MET A 257 6.53 17.24 12.35
N HIS A 258 6.03 18.36 12.88
CA HIS A 258 4.59 18.55 13.13
C HIS A 258 3.75 18.32 11.86
N THR A 259 2.56 17.75 12.00
CA THR A 259 1.69 17.41 10.86
C THR A 259 1.28 18.61 10.01
N ASP A 260 1.25 19.81 10.54
CA ASP A 260 0.93 21.05 9.80
C ASP A 260 1.84 21.30 8.60
N ILE A 261 3.10 20.84 8.67
CA ILE A 261 4.07 20.96 7.59
C ILE A 261 3.77 19.95 6.48
N LYS A 262 3.10 18.84 6.84
CA LYS A 262 2.86 17.69 5.96
C LYS A 262 1.46 17.68 5.37
N ILE A 263 0.45 18.11 6.14
CA ILE A 263 -0.97 17.91 5.83
C ILE A 263 -1.76 19.20 6.11
N GLY A 264 -2.51 19.65 5.12
CA GLY A 264 -3.48 20.73 5.29
C GLY A 264 -4.90 20.21 5.50
N VAL A 265 -5.85 21.13 5.58
CA VAL A 265 -7.28 20.83 5.82
C VAL A 265 -8.04 20.44 4.55
N LYS A 266 -7.48 20.65 3.36
CA LYS A 266 -8.11 20.34 2.07
C LYS A 266 -7.67 18.98 1.54
N LYS A 267 -8.53 18.30 0.79
CA LYS A 267 -8.26 17.00 0.14
C LYS A 267 -6.95 16.98 -0.66
N THR A 268 -6.61 18.09 -1.30
CA THR A 268 -5.39 18.22 -2.13
C THR A 268 -4.14 18.52 -1.32
N SER A 269 -4.30 18.89 -0.04
CA SER A 269 -3.20 19.32 0.84
C SER A 269 -2.58 18.15 1.60
N THR A 270 -2.06 17.17 0.86
CA THR A 270 -1.34 16.00 1.38
C THR A 270 0.12 16.04 0.91
N LYS A 271 1.05 15.49 1.70
CA LYS A 271 2.49 15.44 1.40
C LYS A 271 3.07 16.82 1.03
N ILE A 272 2.61 17.90 1.68
CA ILE A 272 2.92 19.29 1.32
C ILE A 272 4.41 19.52 1.21
N LEU A 273 5.18 19.09 2.22
CA LEU A 273 6.63 19.27 2.24
C LEU A 273 7.31 18.57 1.05
N ALA A 274 6.96 17.32 0.78
CA ALA A 274 7.53 16.54 -0.30
C ALA A 274 7.17 17.15 -1.68
N LYS A 275 5.90 17.54 -1.87
CA LYS A 275 5.45 18.21 -3.09
C LYS A 275 6.20 19.52 -3.34
N LYS A 276 6.38 20.36 -2.31
CA LYS A 276 7.17 21.60 -2.41
C LYS A 276 8.64 21.34 -2.73
N ALA A 277 9.23 20.33 -2.08
CA ALA A 277 10.64 19.99 -2.27
C ALA A 277 10.97 19.50 -3.69
N TYR A 278 9.99 18.92 -4.39
CA TYR A 278 10.15 18.40 -5.75
C TYR A 278 9.39 19.19 -6.82
N GLN A 279 8.84 20.35 -6.45
CA GLN A 279 8.19 21.27 -7.40
C GLN A 279 9.22 21.75 -8.45
N GLY A 280 8.86 21.71 -9.74
CA GLY A 280 9.75 22.03 -10.84
C GLY A 280 10.78 20.95 -11.19
N ILE A 281 10.86 19.86 -10.41
CA ILE A 281 11.77 18.73 -10.62
C ILE A 281 11.02 17.52 -11.17
N LEU A 282 9.95 17.17 -10.50
CA LEU A 282 9.01 16.14 -10.96
C LEU A 282 7.87 16.80 -11.74
N PRO A 283 7.28 16.09 -12.72
CA PRO A 283 6.14 16.57 -13.47
C PRO A 283 4.95 16.97 -12.58
N GLU A 284 4.20 17.96 -13.00
CA GLU A 284 2.99 18.41 -12.28
C GLU A 284 1.95 17.30 -12.15
N GLY A 285 1.84 16.41 -13.13
CA GLY A 285 0.98 15.22 -13.07
C GLY A 285 1.31 14.28 -11.92
N ILE A 286 2.53 14.34 -11.36
CA ILE A 286 2.93 13.58 -10.17
C ILE A 286 2.74 14.42 -8.90
N THR A 287 3.22 15.67 -8.91
CA THR A 287 3.21 16.52 -7.69
C THR A 287 1.83 17.03 -7.32
N LYS A 288 0.93 17.23 -8.28
CA LYS A 288 -0.46 17.68 -8.07
C LYS A 288 -1.46 16.51 -7.94
N LYS A 289 -1.06 15.28 -8.30
CA LYS A 289 -1.94 14.11 -8.27
C LYS A 289 -2.43 13.82 -6.85
N ALA A 290 -3.72 13.51 -6.73
CA ALA A 290 -4.26 12.93 -5.51
C ALA A 290 -3.77 11.48 -5.36
N LYS A 291 -3.65 10.99 -4.11
CA LYS A 291 -3.33 9.58 -3.87
C LYS A 291 -4.43 8.69 -4.47
N THR A 292 -4.02 7.84 -5.39
CA THR A 292 -4.78 6.69 -5.88
C THR A 292 -4.16 5.43 -5.31
N GLY A 293 -4.96 4.43 -4.96
CA GLY A 293 -4.46 3.11 -4.59
C GLY A 293 -4.28 2.28 -5.85
N TRP A 294 -3.21 1.49 -5.91
CA TRP A 294 -3.12 0.46 -6.93
C TRP A 294 -4.16 -0.63 -6.64
N THR A 295 -5.06 -0.87 -7.59
CA THR A 295 -6.16 -1.82 -7.43
C THR A 295 -6.19 -2.80 -8.58
N VAL A 296 -6.43 -4.07 -8.26
CA VAL A 296 -6.70 -5.11 -9.24
C VAL A 296 -8.20 -5.06 -9.58
N PRO A 297 -8.60 -5.09 -10.86
CA PRO A 297 -10.01 -5.00 -11.27
C PRO A 297 -10.76 -6.34 -11.08
N ILE A 298 -10.58 -6.98 -9.92
CA ILE A 298 -11.10 -8.34 -9.66
C ILE A 298 -12.63 -8.40 -9.73
N GLY A 299 -13.30 -7.36 -9.23
CA GLY A 299 -14.76 -7.28 -9.30
C GLY A 299 -15.28 -7.22 -10.73
N LEU A 300 -14.57 -6.48 -11.60
CA LEU A 300 -14.90 -6.41 -13.02
C LEU A 300 -14.65 -7.75 -13.71
N TRP A 301 -13.50 -8.38 -13.40
CA TRP A 301 -13.16 -9.69 -13.98
C TRP A 301 -14.15 -10.79 -13.60
N LEU A 302 -14.71 -10.75 -12.39
CA LEU A 302 -15.70 -11.73 -11.92
C LEU A 302 -17.14 -11.40 -12.37
N SER A 303 -17.54 -10.11 -12.37
CA SER A 303 -18.95 -9.72 -12.57
C SER A 303 -19.42 -9.73 -14.02
N ASN A 304 -18.53 -9.49 -14.96
CA ASN A 304 -18.89 -9.29 -16.36
C ASN A 304 -18.66 -10.52 -17.26
N ASN A 305 -18.46 -11.70 -16.68
CA ASN A 305 -18.06 -12.90 -17.42
C ASN A 305 -16.90 -12.65 -18.40
N VAL A 306 -16.10 -11.61 -18.11
CA VAL A 306 -14.94 -11.22 -18.92
C VAL A 306 -13.92 -12.35 -18.94
N ASN A 307 -13.92 -13.16 -17.89
CA ASN A 307 -13.12 -14.38 -17.82
C ASN A 307 -13.86 -15.50 -17.11
N GLN A 308 -14.44 -16.42 -17.89
CA GLN A 308 -15.15 -17.60 -17.37
C GLN A 308 -14.24 -18.49 -16.52
N SER A 309 -12.95 -18.59 -16.87
CA SER A 309 -11.97 -19.39 -16.13
C SER A 309 -11.73 -18.82 -14.71
N LEU A 310 -11.64 -17.50 -14.56
CA LEU A 310 -11.50 -16.87 -13.24
C LEU A 310 -12.79 -17.04 -12.41
N SER A 311 -13.96 -16.87 -13.03
CA SER A 311 -15.25 -17.07 -12.34
C SER A 311 -15.40 -18.51 -11.87
N LYS A 312 -15.00 -19.49 -12.69
CA LYS A 312 -15.01 -20.91 -12.34
C LYS A 312 -14.00 -21.18 -11.21
N PHE A 313 -12.76 -20.70 -11.35
CA PHE A 313 -11.71 -20.85 -10.32
C PHE A 313 -12.16 -20.29 -8.97
N TYR A 314 -12.79 -19.11 -8.96
CA TYR A 314 -13.37 -18.54 -7.75
C TYR A 314 -14.45 -19.45 -7.14
N THR A 315 -15.39 -19.92 -7.96
CA THR A 315 -16.49 -20.80 -7.50
C THR A 315 -15.96 -22.13 -6.96
N ASP A 316 -15.00 -22.72 -7.62
CA ASP A 316 -14.37 -23.99 -7.21
C ASP A 316 -13.61 -23.81 -5.88
N SER A 317 -12.89 -22.68 -5.71
CA SER A 317 -12.15 -22.35 -4.49
C SER A 317 -13.06 -22.07 -3.29
N MET A 318 -14.28 -21.52 -3.53
CA MET A 318 -15.25 -21.25 -2.48
C MET A 318 -16.00 -22.50 -1.98
N GLY A 319 -15.97 -23.61 -2.75
CA GLY A 319 -16.65 -24.84 -2.44
C GLY A 319 -18.16 -24.80 -2.73
N ARG A 320 -18.75 -25.97 -2.99
CA ARG A 320 -20.20 -26.11 -3.19
C ARG A 320 -20.93 -25.87 -1.89
N GLY A 321 -21.80 -24.87 -1.85
CA GLY A 321 -22.63 -24.56 -0.70
C GLY A 321 -22.10 -23.41 0.17
N SER A 322 -20.99 -22.77 -0.16
CA SER A 322 -20.57 -21.56 0.53
C SER A 322 -21.58 -20.43 0.28
N VAL A 323 -22.21 -19.97 1.34
CA VAL A 323 -23.10 -18.81 1.31
C VAL A 323 -22.24 -17.56 1.19
N VAL A 324 -22.15 -17.03 -0.02
CA VAL A 324 -21.52 -15.72 -0.22
C VAL A 324 -22.44 -14.67 0.44
N PRO A 325 -22.00 -13.95 1.46
CA PRO A 325 -22.81 -12.90 2.09
C PRO A 325 -23.33 -11.92 1.04
N ALA A 326 -24.54 -11.42 1.21
CA ALA A 326 -25.14 -10.47 0.26
C ALA A 326 -24.27 -9.20 0.06
N SER A 327 -23.52 -8.79 1.09
CA SER A 327 -22.51 -7.73 1.05
C SER A 327 -21.28 -8.07 0.20
N ALA A 328 -21.00 -9.34 -0.03
CA ALA A 328 -19.89 -9.82 -0.84
C ALA A 328 -20.20 -9.87 -2.35
N LYS A 329 -21.46 -9.62 -2.73
CA LYS A 329 -21.87 -9.59 -4.16
C LYS A 329 -21.29 -8.41 -4.94
N SER A 330 -20.78 -7.36 -4.27
CA SER A 330 -19.93 -6.35 -4.90
C SER A 330 -18.47 -6.79 -4.80
N GLY A 331 -17.78 -6.93 -5.93
CA GLY A 331 -16.45 -7.58 -6.06
C GLY A 331 -15.40 -7.30 -4.98
N LYS A 332 -15.48 -6.16 -4.26
CA LYS A 332 -14.56 -5.85 -3.13
C LYS A 332 -14.86 -6.65 -1.86
N GLY A 333 -16.12 -7.04 -1.62
CA GLY A 333 -16.51 -7.82 -0.45
C GLY A 333 -16.23 -9.32 -0.58
N MET A 334 -15.95 -9.80 -1.79
CA MET A 334 -15.73 -11.23 -2.07
C MET A 334 -14.30 -11.68 -1.74
N VAL A 335 -13.33 -10.79 -1.93
CA VAL A 335 -11.90 -11.12 -1.82
C VAL A 335 -11.49 -11.60 -0.42
N PRO A 336 -11.94 -11.00 0.69
CA PRO A 336 -11.58 -11.50 2.02
C PRO A 336 -12.04 -12.92 2.27
N VAL A 337 -13.29 -13.22 1.87
CA VAL A 337 -13.87 -14.57 2.04
C VAL A 337 -13.10 -15.56 1.20
N TRP A 338 -12.77 -15.20 -0.04
CA TRP A 338 -11.99 -16.03 -0.93
C TRP A 338 -10.57 -16.27 -0.40
N GLN A 339 -9.90 -15.25 0.10
CA GLN A 339 -8.57 -15.42 0.68
C GLN A 339 -8.58 -16.32 1.92
N LEU A 340 -9.54 -16.12 2.81
CA LEU A 340 -9.70 -16.97 3.98
C LEU A 340 -9.96 -18.43 3.58
N GLN A 341 -10.83 -18.66 2.61
CA GLN A 341 -11.16 -20.00 2.12
C GLN A 341 -9.96 -20.66 1.42
N SER A 342 -9.25 -19.92 0.55
CA SER A 342 -8.06 -20.42 -0.13
C SER A 342 -6.94 -20.76 0.87
N TRP A 343 -6.76 -19.91 1.89
CA TRP A 343 -5.81 -20.16 2.96
C TRP A 343 -6.19 -21.41 3.77
N LYS A 344 -7.46 -21.52 4.17
CA LYS A 344 -7.98 -22.69 4.87
C LYS A 344 -7.72 -23.99 4.09
N GLN A 345 -8.04 -24.01 2.80
CA GLN A 345 -7.79 -25.16 1.94
C GLN A 345 -6.29 -25.47 1.78
N LYS A 346 -5.47 -24.43 1.57
CA LYS A 346 -4.03 -24.58 1.33
C LYS A 346 -3.29 -25.16 2.54
N PHE A 347 -3.71 -24.80 3.75
CA PHE A 347 -3.06 -25.24 5.00
C PHE A 347 -3.88 -26.29 5.78
N ASN A 348 -4.93 -26.83 5.15
CA ASN A 348 -5.80 -27.87 5.74
C ASN A 348 -6.34 -27.49 7.14
N MET A 349 -6.78 -26.24 7.30
CA MET A 349 -7.29 -25.71 8.57
C MET A 349 -8.78 -25.96 8.70
N GLU A 350 -9.19 -26.44 9.88
CA GLU A 350 -10.59 -26.60 10.27
C GLU A 350 -10.96 -25.50 11.30
N PHE A 351 -12.17 -24.90 11.12
CA PHE A 351 -12.75 -23.95 12.06
C PHE A 351 -14.15 -24.38 12.43
#